data_6610117160cf4ac59e9fbaebc7bcfd2b
#
_entry.id   6610117160cf4ac59e9fbaebc7bcfd2b
#
_cell.length_a   1.000
_cell.length_b   1.000
_cell.length_c   1.000
_cell.angle_alpha   90.00
_cell.angle_beta   90.00
_cell.angle_gamma   90.00
#
_symmetry.space_group_name_H-M   'P 1'
#
loop_
_entity.id
_entity.type
_entity.pdbx_description
1 polymer ?
#
loop_
_entity_poly.entity_id
_entity_poly.type
_entity_poly.pdbx_seq_one_letter_code
_entity_poly.pdbx_strand_id
1 'polypeptide(L)'
;QRLSLEVCWEALESAGIPPQSLAGSNTAVYMGVNSDDYGKLLLEDLPGIEAWMGIGTAYCGIPNRISYHLDLMGPSTAVDAACASSLVAIHHGRQSLLVGETDLAIVGGVNALYGPGLTKVLDKAGAVSPEGLCRSFDNQSKGYGRGEGAGIVVLKRMDDALKNQDNIVAVLKGSAVGQDGRTNGIMAPNGKAQELVAKNALTAGDIDPRSVGY
;
A
#
# COMPACT_ATOMS: atom_id res chain seq x y z
N GLN A 1 -10.26 -5.17 -6.14
CA GLN A 1 -11.39 -4.73 -5.28
C GLN A 1 -11.90 -5.87 -4.39
N ARG A 2 -12.29 -7.04 -4.92
CA ARG A 2 -12.80 -8.17 -4.10
C ARG A 2 -11.78 -8.61 -3.07
N LEU A 3 -10.57 -8.95 -3.49
CA LEU A 3 -9.49 -9.38 -2.60
C LEU A 3 -9.21 -8.34 -1.49
N SER A 4 -9.25 -7.04 -1.83
CA SER A 4 -9.03 -5.98 -0.84
C SER A 4 -10.16 -5.91 0.19
N LEU A 5 -11.42 -6.18 -0.20
CA LEU A 5 -12.54 -6.27 0.74
C LEU A 5 -12.41 -7.46 1.68
N GLU A 6 -12.05 -8.64 1.13
CA GLU A 6 -11.86 -9.87 1.92
C GLU A 6 -10.74 -9.69 2.95
N VAL A 7 -9.55 -9.25 2.51
CA VAL A 7 -8.40 -9.04 3.41
C VAL A 7 -8.66 -7.90 4.41
N CYS A 8 -9.45 -6.88 4.03
CA CYS A 8 -9.86 -5.83 4.97
C CYS A 8 -10.74 -6.37 6.07
N TRP A 9 -11.70 -7.20 5.72
CA TRP A 9 -12.58 -7.86 6.69
C TRP A 9 -11.78 -8.73 7.66
N GLU A 10 -10.90 -9.58 7.14
CA GLU A 10 -10.00 -10.42 7.93
C GLU A 10 -9.08 -9.60 8.86
N ALA A 11 -8.58 -8.45 8.38
CA ALA A 11 -7.74 -7.56 9.20
C ALA A 11 -8.53 -6.96 10.39
N LEU A 12 -9.78 -6.57 10.17
CA LEU A 12 -10.66 -6.08 11.24
C LEU A 12 -11.01 -7.18 12.23
N GLU A 13 -11.32 -8.40 11.77
CA GLU A 13 -11.54 -9.56 12.64
C GLU A 13 -10.29 -9.88 13.48
N SER A 14 -9.11 -9.88 12.86
CA SER A 14 -7.82 -10.09 13.55
C SER A 14 -7.54 -9.00 14.60
N ALA A 15 -7.99 -7.77 14.36
CA ALA A 15 -7.88 -6.66 15.30
C ALA A 15 -8.96 -6.71 16.40
N GLY A 16 -9.92 -7.62 16.32
CA GLY A 16 -11.06 -7.69 17.26
C GLY A 16 -12.06 -6.55 17.09
N ILE A 17 -12.07 -5.89 15.92
CA ILE A 17 -12.96 -4.76 15.64
C ILE A 17 -14.13 -5.26 14.77
N PRO A 18 -15.36 -5.28 15.31
CA PRO A 18 -16.53 -5.63 14.51
C PRO A 18 -16.71 -4.65 13.36
N PRO A 19 -16.70 -5.08 12.08
CA PRO A 19 -16.77 -4.16 10.94
C PRO A 19 -17.96 -3.19 11.01
N GLN A 20 -19.11 -3.65 11.47
CA GLN A 20 -20.34 -2.86 11.60
C GLN A 20 -20.21 -1.71 12.62
N SER A 21 -19.28 -1.83 13.61
CA SER A 21 -19.06 -0.79 14.61
C SER A 21 -18.37 0.45 14.02
N LEU A 22 -17.84 0.36 12.80
CA LEU A 22 -17.16 1.46 12.12
C LEU A 22 -18.11 2.32 11.28
N ALA A 23 -19.38 1.93 11.10
CA ALA A 23 -20.33 2.69 10.31
C ALA A 23 -20.47 4.13 10.82
N GLY A 24 -20.36 5.10 9.91
CA GLY A 24 -20.38 6.54 10.21
C GLY A 24 -19.10 7.06 10.90
N SER A 25 -18.08 6.23 11.10
CA SER A 25 -16.85 6.63 11.78
C SER A 25 -15.90 7.43 10.88
N ASN A 26 -15.04 8.23 11.52
CA ASN A 26 -13.95 8.94 10.85
C ASN A 26 -12.73 8.02 10.63
N THR A 27 -12.97 6.88 9.96
CA THR A 27 -11.93 5.90 9.60
C THR A 27 -11.40 6.17 8.20
N ALA A 28 -10.09 6.31 8.07
CA ALA A 28 -9.43 6.47 6.77
C ALA A 28 -9.16 5.14 6.08
N VAL A 29 -9.11 5.15 4.74
CA VAL A 29 -8.67 4.02 3.92
C VAL A 29 -7.62 4.49 2.92
N TYR A 30 -6.39 4.00 3.02
CA TYR A 30 -5.31 4.28 2.07
C TYR A 30 -4.79 2.97 1.49
N MET A 31 -4.92 2.80 0.16
CA MET A 31 -4.53 1.56 -0.52
C MET A 31 -3.49 1.82 -1.61
N GLY A 32 -2.35 1.15 -1.51
CA GLY A 32 -1.35 1.10 -2.56
C GLY A 32 -1.84 0.29 -3.75
N VAL A 33 -1.88 0.91 -4.93
CA VAL A 33 -2.36 0.31 -6.18
C VAL A 33 -1.59 0.92 -7.34
N ASN A 34 -1.02 0.10 -8.24
CA ASN A 34 -0.36 0.63 -9.44
C ASN A 34 -0.57 -0.20 -10.71
N SER A 35 -1.49 -1.18 -10.71
CA SER A 35 -1.78 -2.01 -11.89
C SER A 35 -3.16 -1.70 -12.45
N ASP A 36 -3.21 -1.37 -13.75
CA ASP A 36 -4.41 -1.10 -14.53
C ASP A 36 -4.66 -2.13 -15.64
N ASP A 37 -3.97 -3.25 -15.60
CA ASP A 37 -3.99 -4.30 -16.62
C ASP A 37 -5.43 -4.73 -16.98
N TYR A 38 -6.28 -4.93 -15.98
CA TYR A 38 -7.65 -5.34 -16.21
C TYR A 38 -8.51 -4.24 -16.84
N GLY A 39 -8.27 -2.99 -16.45
CA GLY A 39 -8.91 -1.82 -17.05
C GLY A 39 -8.60 -1.71 -18.54
N LYS A 40 -7.35 -1.88 -18.91
CA LYS A 40 -6.92 -1.87 -20.32
C LYS A 40 -7.64 -2.96 -21.13
N LEU A 41 -7.69 -4.19 -20.62
CA LEU A 41 -8.39 -5.29 -21.29
C LEU A 41 -9.87 -4.98 -21.52
N LEU A 42 -10.56 -4.41 -20.55
CA LEU A 42 -11.99 -4.09 -20.68
C LEU A 42 -12.26 -2.92 -21.63
N LEU A 43 -11.37 -1.92 -21.66
CA LEU A 43 -11.58 -0.69 -22.43
C LEU A 43 -11.10 -0.80 -23.90
N GLU A 44 -10.49 -1.91 -24.31
CA GLU A 44 -10.13 -2.17 -25.69
C GLU A 44 -11.36 -2.44 -26.57
N ASP A 45 -12.42 -3.01 -26.03
CA ASP A 45 -13.69 -3.27 -26.74
C ASP A 45 -14.64 -2.09 -26.58
N LEU A 46 -14.45 -1.04 -27.39
CA LEU A 46 -15.27 0.19 -27.32
C LEU A 46 -16.78 -0.05 -27.45
N PRO A 47 -17.28 -0.94 -28.36
CA PRO A 47 -18.71 -1.25 -28.42
C PRO A 47 -19.27 -1.94 -27.17
N GLY A 48 -18.42 -2.66 -26.44
CA GLY A 48 -18.82 -3.39 -25.23
C GLY A 48 -18.69 -2.60 -23.93
N ILE A 49 -18.35 -1.28 -24.00
CA ILE A 49 -18.19 -0.45 -22.80
C ILE A 49 -19.53 -0.23 -22.09
N GLU A 50 -19.54 -0.52 -20.78
CA GLU A 50 -20.64 -0.24 -19.87
C GLU A 50 -20.22 0.72 -18.75
N ALA A 51 -21.17 1.46 -18.19
CA ALA A 51 -20.93 2.45 -17.14
C ALA A 51 -20.19 1.88 -15.90
N TRP A 52 -20.45 0.62 -15.58
CA TRP A 52 -19.81 -0.07 -14.44
C TRP A 52 -18.30 -0.26 -14.58
N MET A 53 -17.80 -0.25 -15.80
CA MET A 53 -16.36 -0.41 -16.08
C MET A 53 -15.56 0.76 -15.53
N GLY A 54 -16.13 1.97 -15.51
CA GLY A 54 -15.47 3.15 -14.95
C GLY A 54 -15.08 2.97 -13.49
N ILE A 55 -16.05 2.64 -12.64
CA ILE A 55 -15.77 2.39 -11.21
C ILE A 55 -15.07 1.05 -10.96
N GLY A 56 -15.29 0.07 -11.84
CA GLY A 56 -14.68 -1.26 -11.76
C GLY A 56 -13.18 -1.25 -12.05
N THR A 57 -12.66 -0.27 -12.81
CA THR A 57 -11.28 -0.19 -13.27
C THR A 57 -10.48 0.94 -12.64
N ALA A 58 -11.15 1.98 -12.10
CA ALA A 58 -10.47 3.10 -11.46
C ALA A 58 -9.72 2.67 -10.18
N TYR A 59 -8.51 3.18 -9.99
CA TYR A 59 -7.71 2.90 -8.78
C TYR A 59 -8.43 3.28 -7.50
N CYS A 60 -9.09 4.44 -7.49
CA CYS A 60 -9.90 4.90 -6.36
C CYS A 60 -11.05 3.95 -6.00
N GLY A 61 -11.52 3.13 -6.95
CA GLY A 61 -12.54 2.12 -6.71
C GLY A 61 -12.14 1.06 -5.67
N ILE A 62 -10.84 0.87 -5.39
CA ILE A 62 -10.36 -0.09 -4.40
C ILE A 62 -10.58 0.42 -2.97
N PRO A 63 -10.00 1.55 -2.53
CA PRO A 63 -10.26 2.08 -1.19
C PRO A 63 -11.71 2.53 -1.01
N ASN A 64 -12.30 3.18 -2.03
CA ASN A 64 -13.65 3.72 -1.92
C ASN A 64 -14.72 2.63 -1.79
N ARG A 65 -14.50 1.45 -2.37
CA ARG A 65 -15.41 0.32 -2.18
C ARG A 65 -15.35 -0.24 -0.76
N ILE A 66 -14.18 -0.23 -0.12
CA ILE A 66 -14.04 -0.56 1.30
C ILE A 66 -14.82 0.46 2.14
N SER A 67 -14.59 1.76 1.91
CA SER A 67 -15.28 2.83 2.62
C SER A 67 -16.79 2.77 2.43
N TYR A 68 -17.25 2.53 1.21
CA TYR A 68 -18.69 2.39 0.90
C TYR A 68 -19.32 1.18 1.60
N HIS A 69 -18.65 0.02 1.58
CA HIS A 69 -19.18 -1.21 2.15
C HIS A 69 -19.25 -1.16 3.69
N LEU A 70 -18.32 -0.48 4.32
CA LEU A 70 -18.24 -0.33 5.78
C LEU A 70 -18.83 0.99 6.29
N ASP A 71 -19.40 1.82 5.41
CA ASP A 71 -19.96 3.14 5.73
C ASP A 71 -18.95 4.05 6.47
N LEU A 72 -17.72 4.14 5.94
CA LEU A 72 -16.63 4.95 6.53
C LEU A 72 -16.66 6.37 5.98
N MET A 73 -16.50 7.37 6.84
CA MET A 73 -16.60 8.80 6.49
C MET A 73 -15.25 9.52 6.42
N GLY A 74 -14.16 8.85 6.79
CA GLY A 74 -12.80 9.42 6.71
C GLY A 74 -12.23 9.44 5.29
N PRO A 75 -11.02 10.00 5.09
CA PRO A 75 -10.33 10.02 3.80
C PRO A 75 -10.20 8.62 3.18
N SER A 76 -10.43 8.52 1.86
CA SER A 76 -10.37 7.26 1.13
C SER A 76 -9.62 7.47 -0.19
N THR A 77 -8.39 6.95 -0.29
CA THR A 77 -7.47 7.31 -1.37
C THR A 77 -6.64 6.12 -1.85
N ALA A 78 -6.56 5.96 -3.18
CA ALA A 78 -5.58 5.10 -3.81
C ALA A 78 -4.23 5.84 -3.91
N VAL A 79 -3.15 5.13 -3.63
CA VAL A 79 -1.77 5.66 -3.64
C VAL A 79 -0.99 4.91 -4.69
N ASP A 80 -0.43 5.65 -5.65
CA ASP A 80 0.53 5.11 -6.61
C ASP A 80 1.90 5.78 -6.40
N ALA A 81 2.82 5.00 -5.88
CA ALA A 81 4.24 5.28 -5.74
C ALA A 81 5.05 4.06 -6.21
N ALA A 82 4.59 3.41 -7.29
CA ALA A 82 5.14 2.18 -7.83
C ALA A 82 5.33 1.11 -6.72
N CYS A 83 6.51 0.50 -6.61
CA CYS A 83 6.80 -0.53 -5.60
C CYS A 83 6.65 -0.06 -4.15
N ALA A 84 6.71 1.24 -3.88
CA ALA A 84 6.59 1.82 -2.54
C ALA A 84 5.13 2.13 -2.14
N SER A 85 4.15 1.91 -3.01
CA SER A 85 2.77 2.36 -2.82
C SER A 85 2.16 1.96 -1.48
N SER A 86 2.30 0.71 -1.07
CA SER A 86 1.74 0.22 0.19
C SER A 86 2.40 0.84 1.43
N LEU A 87 3.73 1.07 1.39
CA LEU A 87 4.45 1.73 2.49
C LEU A 87 4.12 3.24 2.56
N VAL A 88 3.90 3.88 1.41
CA VAL A 88 3.42 5.28 1.36
C VAL A 88 1.98 5.36 1.90
N ALA A 89 1.12 4.39 1.59
CA ALA A 89 -0.23 4.30 2.17
C ALA A 89 -0.19 4.17 3.70
N ILE A 90 0.72 3.34 4.24
CA ILE A 90 0.96 3.23 5.69
C ILE A 90 1.43 4.57 6.27
N HIS A 91 2.35 5.26 5.59
CA HIS A 91 2.81 6.58 6.02
C HIS A 91 1.65 7.58 6.08
N HIS A 92 0.79 7.64 5.07
CA HIS A 92 -0.38 8.52 5.07
C HIS A 92 -1.34 8.19 6.23
N GLY A 93 -1.66 6.93 6.46
CA GLY A 93 -2.49 6.51 7.59
C GLY A 93 -1.89 6.94 8.94
N ARG A 94 -0.57 6.74 9.13
CA ARG A 94 0.11 7.21 10.33
C ARG A 94 0.02 8.72 10.47
N GLN A 95 0.27 9.49 9.42
CA GLN A 95 0.20 10.96 9.47
C GLN A 95 -1.21 11.44 9.80
N SER A 96 -2.24 10.89 9.16
CA SER A 96 -3.64 11.21 9.41
C SER A 96 -4.04 11.01 10.89
N LEU A 97 -3.57 9.91 11.51
CA LEU A 97 -3.77 9.65 12.94
C LEU A 97 -3.02 10.64 13.85
N LEU A 98 -1.77 10.99 13.51
CA LEU A 98 -0.93 11.87 14.32
C LEU A 98 -1.45 13.31 14.33
N VAL A 99 -1.96 13.80 13.20
CA VAL A 99 -2.55 15.14 13.13
C VAL A 99 -4.01 15.20 13.62
N GLY A 100 -4.57 14.06 14.01
CA GLY A 100 -5.96 13.98 14.50
C GLY A 100 -7.02 14.12 13.41
N GLU A 101 -6.65 13.94 12.13
CA GLU A 101 -7.59 13.95 11.02
C GLU A 101 -8.53 12.73 11.07
N THR A 102 -8.01 11.58 11.54
CA THR A 102 -8.78 10.34 11.68
C THR A 102 -8.52 9.67 13.02
N ASP A 103 -9.41 8.74 13.40
CA ASP A 103 -9.31 7.98 14.65
C ASP A 103 -8.83 6.54 14.43
N LEU A 104 -9.01 6.03 13.21
CA LEU A 104 -8.56 4.72 12.78
C LEU A 104 -8.16 4.81 11.30
N ALA A 105 -7.16 4.06 10.87
CA ALA A 105 -6.76 4.00 9.49
C ALA A 105 -6.58 2.54 9.02
N ILE A 106 -7.30 2.17 7.97
CA ILE A 106 -7.17 0.91 7.24
C ILE A 106 -6.20 1.18 6.10
N VAL A 107 -5.04 0.54 6.12
CA VAL A 107 -3.97 0.83 5.16
C VAL A 107 -3.37 -0.44 4.61
N GLY A 108 -2.95 -0.42 3.36
CA GLY A 108 -2.35 -1.60 2.75
C GLY A 108 -2.06 -1.45 1.28
N GLY A 109 -2.04 -2.56 0.58
CA GLY A 109 -1.86 -2.58 -0.87
C GLY A 109 -2.35 -3.87 -1.49
N VAL A 110 -2.60 -3.82 -2.78
CA VAL A 110 -3.00 -4.99 -3.57
C VAL A 110 -2.32 -4.95 -4.93
N ASN A 111 -1.88 -6.10 -5.39
CA ASN A 111 -1.37 -6.29 -6.74
C ASN A 111 -1.94 -7.57 -7.36
N ALA A 112 -2.36 -7.48 -8.61
CA ALA A 112 -2.83 -8.61 -9.40
C ALA A 112 -2.34 -8.46 -10.86
N LEU A 113 -2.01 -9.58 -11.49
CA LEU A 113 -1.38 -9.64 -12.81
C LEU A 113 -2.40 -10.16 -13.82
N TYR A 114 -3.22 -9.28 -14.38
CA TYR A 114 -4.27 -9.65 -15.33
C TYR A 114 -3.85 -9.62 -16.80
N GLY A 115 -2.72 -8.99 -17.11
CA GLY A 115 -2.24 -8.85 -18.46
C GLY A 115 -0.72 -9.01 -18.59
N PRO A 116 -0.22 -9.40 -19.78
CA PRO A 116 1.21 -9.59 -20.02
C PRO A 116 1.96 -8.27 -20.27
N GLY A 117 1.25 -7.16 -20.49
CA GLY A 117 1.83 -5.90 -20.96
C GLY A 117 2.96 -5.37 -20.09
N LEU A 118 2.67 -5.13 -18.82
CA LEU A 118 3.67 -4.63 -17.87
C LEU A 118 4.82 -5.64 -17.66
N THR A 119 4.53 -6.95 -17.67
CA THR A 119 5.58 -7.99 -17.62
C THR A 119 6.55 -7.85 -18.78
N LYS A 120 6.03 -7.62 -19.99
CA LYS A 120 6.87 -7.45 -21.19
C LYS A 120 7.70 -6.17 -21.15
N VAL A 121 7.14 -5.07 -20.62
CA VAL A 121 7.89 -3.81 -20.43
C VAL A 121 9.05 -4.04 -19.45
N LEU A 122 8.81 -4.68 -18.32
CA LEU A 122 9.82 -4.95 -17.30
C LEU A 122 10.88 -5.97 -17.78
N ASP A 123 10.48 -6.96 -18.56
CA ASP A 123 11.38 -7.91 -19.22
C ASP A 123 12.33 -7.19 -20.19
N LYS A 124 11.79 -6.31 -21.04
CA LYS A 124 12.59 -5.49 -21.94
C LYS A 124 13.53 -4.51 -21.24
N ALA A 125 13.15 -4.06 -20.05
CA ALA A 125 13.99 -3.24 -19.18
C ALA A 125 15.06 -4.05 -18.42
N GLY A 126 15.09 -5.38 -18.55
CA GLY A 126 16.01 -6.26 -17.83
C GLY A 126 15.73 -6.34 -16.32
N ALA A 127 14.53 -6.01 -15.88
CA ALA A 127 14.16 -5.99 -14.46
C ALA A 127 13.62 -7.34 -13.95
N VAL A 128 13.01 -8.13 -14.83
CA VAL A 128 12.41 -9.42 -14.47
C VAL A 128 13.43 -10.56 -14.60
N SER A 129 13.48 -11.39 -13.56
CA SER A 129 14.29 -12.62 -13.59
C SER A 129 13.74 -13.61 -14.62
N PRO A 130 14.58 -14.15 -15.53
CA PRO A 130 14.15 -15.19 -16.47
C PRO A 130 13.64 -16.46 -15.77
N GLU A 131 14.11 -16.70 -14.55
CA GLU A 131 13.72 -17.85 -13.72
C GLU A 131 12.50 -17.57 -12.84
N GLY A 132 11.99 -16.30 -12.82
CA GLY A 132 10.90 -15.86 -11.95
C GLY A 132 11.27 -15.79 -10.47
N LEU A 133 12.56 -15.85 -10.12
CA LEU A 133 13.05 -15.90 -8.75
C LEU A 133 13.70 -14.57 -8.34
N CYS A 134 13.39 -14.11 -7.13
CA CYS A 134 14.13 -13.05 -6.44
C CYS A 134 15.35 -13.67 -5.73
N ARG A 135 16.53 -13.12 -5.98
CA ARG A 135 17.80 -13.52 -5.35
C ARG A 135 18.46 -12.29 -4.74
N SER A 136 17.77 -11.63 -3.81
CA SER A 136 18.26 -10.42 -3.15
C SER A 136 19.60 -10.69 -2.45
N PHE A 137 20.59 -9.82 -2.68
CA PHE A 137 21.95 -9.91 -2.17
C PHE A 137 22.80 -11.09 -2.70
N ASP A 138 22.29 -11.88 -3.64
CA ASP A 138 23.02 -12.96 -4.30
C ASP A 138 23.75 -12.42 -5.55
N ASN A 139 25.00 -12.85 -5.77
CA ASN A 139 25.77 -12.47 -6.96
C ASN A 139 25.21 -13.07 -8.27
N GLN A 140 24.32 -14.04 -8.18
CA GLN A 140 23.60 -14.63 -9.32
C GLN A 140 22.22 -13.94 -9.57
N SER A 141 21.93 -12.84 -8.89
CA SER A 141 20.69 -12.10 -9.09
C SER A 141 20.59 -11.58 -10.54
N LYS A 142 19.47 -11.87 -11.20
CA LYS A 142 19.18 -11.48 -12.59
C LYS A 142 17.85 -10.74 -12.72
N GLY A 143 17.44 -10.01 -11.68
CA GLY A 143 16.14 -9.36 -11.60
C GLY A 143 15.25 -9.98 -10.54
N TYR A 144 13.96 -9.64 -10.57
CA TYR A 144 12.98 -10.12 -9.60
C TYR A 144 11.87 -10.95 -10.25
N GLY A 145 11.24 -11.83 -9.46
CA GLY A 145 9.99 -12.50 -9.83
C GLY A 145 8.82 -11.57 -9.55
N ARG A 146 7.87 -11.46 -10.47
CA ARG A 146 6.62 -10.75 -10.24
C ARG A 146 5.70 -11.56 -9.32
N GLY A 147 4.93 -10.88 -8.49
CA GLY A 147 4.03 -11.52 -7.54
C GLY A 147 2.66 -10.85 -7.52
N GLU A 148 1.69 -11.58 -7.02
CA GLU A 148 0.33 -11.12 -6.73
C GLU A 148 0.07 -11.23 -5.23
N GLY A 149 -0.82 -10.41 -4.72
CA GLY A 149 -1.22 -10.47 -3.32
C GLY A 149 -1.90 -9.21 -2.84
N ALA A 150 -2.41 -9.28 -1.61
CA ALA A 150 -2.94 -8.15 -0.87
C ALA A 150 -2.52 -8.26 0.59
N GLY A 151 -2.33 -7.12 1.23
CA GLY A 151 -2.08 -7.04 2.67
C GLY A 151 -2.69 -5.77 3.22
N ILE A 152 -3.34 -5.87 4.37
CA ILE A 152 -3.95 -4.75 5.08
C ILE A 152 -3.53 -4.80 6.55
N VAL A 153 -3.21 -3.64 7.09
CA VAL A 153 -3.02 -3.42 8.53
C VAL A 153 -3.96 -2.33 9.01
N VAL A 154 -4.42 -2.47 10.26
CA VAL A 154 -5.28 -1.50 10.93
C VAL A 154 -4.40 -0.69 11.89
N LEU A 155 -4.37 0.62 11.71
CA LEU A 155 -3.59 1.53 12.53
C LEU A 155 -4.48 2.36 13.45
N LYS A 156 -4.02 2.57 14.67
CA LYS A 156 -4.68 3.37 15.69
C LYS A 156 -3.64 4.05 16.58
N ARG A 157 -3.95 5.21 17.14
CA ARG A 157 -3.07 5.83 18.14
C ARG A 157 -2.93 4.90 19.35
N MET A 158 -1.72 4.84 19.92
CA MET A 158 -1.41 3.94 21.04
C MET A 158 -2.36 4.15 22.23
N ASP A 159 -2.59 5.41 22.60
CA ASP A 159 -3.44 5.73 23.75
C ASP A 159 -4.89 5.27 23.55
N ASP A 160 -5.41 5.42 22.32
CA ASP A 160 -6.75 4.95 21.96
C ASP A 160 -6.83 3.41 21.96
N ALA A 161 -5.79 2.75 21.44
CA ALA A 161 -5.72 1.30 21.41
C ALA A 161 -5.66 0.71 22.84
N LEU A 162 -4.86 1.30 23.72
CA LEU A 162 -4.78 0.90 25.13
C LEU A 162 -6.10 1.14 25.86
N LYS A 163 -6.74 2.30 25.66
CA LYS A 163 -8.04 2.65 26.24
C LYS A 163 -9.14 1.68 25.82
N ASN A 164 -9.11 1.25 24.57
CA ASN A 164 -10.10 0.32 24.00
C ASN A 164 -9.75 -1.16 24.27
N GLN A 165 -8.61 -1.43 24.88
CA GLN A 165 -8.10 -2.79 25.11
C GLN A 165 -7.93 -3.60 23.81
N ASP A 166 -7.51 -2.91 22.73
CA ASP A 166 -7.29 -3.55 21.44
C ASP A 166 -6.11 -4.53 21.48
N ASN A 167 -6.14 -5.54 20.60
CA ASN A 167 -5.02 -6.46 20.41
C ASN A 167 -3.90 -5.78 19.63
N ILE A 168 -2.84 -5.34 20.31
CA ILE A 168 -1.71 -4.64 19.69
C ILE A 168 -0.65 -5.65 19.24
N VAL A 169 -0.51 -5.83 17.93
CA VAL A 169 0.48 -6.76 17.33
C VAL A 169 1.87 -6.14 17.29
N ALA A 170 1.95 -4.85 16.93
CA ALA A 170 3.21 -4.11 16.80
C ALA A 170 2.99 -2.60 16.94
N VAL A 171 4.08 -1.85 17.12
CA VAL A 171 4.07 -0.39 17.22
C VAL A 171 4.84 0.21 16.05
N LEU A 172 4.16 1.00 15.21
CA LEU A 172 4.78 1.79 14.15
C LEU A 172 5.34 3.08 14.73
N LYS A 173 6.59 3.07 15.17
CA LYS A 173 7.25 4.21 15.83
C LYS A 173 7.53 5.37 14.89
N GLY A 174 8.09 5.09 13.70
CA GLY A 174 8.47 6.11 12.73
C GLY A 174 8.21 5.70 11.30
N SER A 175 8.03 6.66 10.43
CA SER A 175 7.95 6.46 8.98
C SER A 175 8.40 7.71 8.24
N ALA A 176 8.98 7.54 7.05
CA ALA A 176 9.34 8.64 6.16
C ALA A 176 9.14 8.25 4.71
N VAL A 177 8.90 9.23 3.87
CA VAL A 177 8.83 9.12 2.41
C VAL A 177 9.82 10.10 1.82
N GLY A 178 10.52 9.72 0.76
CA GLY A 178 11.49 10.52 0.05
C GLY A 178 11.49 10.24 -1.43
N GLN A 179 12.28 11.00 -2.18
CA GLN A 179 12.47 10.85 -3.62
C GLN A 179 13.98 10.86 -3.91
N ASP A 180 14.40 10.07 -4.88
CA ASP A 180 15.81 9.96 -5.27
C ASP A 180 16.40 11.26 -5.86
N GLY A 181 15.55 12.18 -6.32
CA GLY A 181 15.97 13.41 -6.94
C GLY A 181 16.61 13.16 -8.32
N ARG A 182 17.53 14.05 -8.71
CA ARG A 182 18.22 13.93 -10.01
C ARG A 182 19.36 12.94 -9.91
N THR A 183 19.33 11.90 -10.75
CA THR A 183 20.37 10.87 -10.89
C THR A 183 20.89 10.81 -12.33
N ASN A 184 21.72 9.83 -12.66
CA ASN A 184 22.23 9.62 -14.04
C ASN A 184 21.14 9.14 -15.01
N GLY A 185 19.94 8.92 -14.56
CA GLY A 185 18.75 8.54 -15.33
C GLY A 185 17.57 8.34 -14.41
N ILE A 186 16.35 8.56 -14.92
CA ILE A 186 15.11 8.53 -14.11
C ILE A 186 14.90 7.19 -13.34
N MET A 187 15.46 6.10 -13.86
CA MET A 187 15.38 4.78 -13.25
C MET A 187 16.60 4.43 -12.37
N ALA A 188 17.62 5.30 -12.32
CA ALA A 188 18.83 5.04 -11.58
C ALA A 188 18.64 5.37 -10.09
N PRO A 189 18.95 4.44 -9.16
CA PRO A 189 18.77 4.66 -7.73
C PRO A 189 19.79 5.66 -7.16
N ASN A 190 19.45 6.27 -6.02
CA ASN A 190 20.29 7.18 -5.26
C ASN A 190 20.49 6.68 -3.82
N GLY A 191 21.64 6.08 -3.54
CA GLY A 191 21.94 5.55 -2.21
C GLY A 191 21.92 6.62 -1.10
N LYS A 192 22.28 7.88 -1.39
CA LYS A 192 22.20 8.97 -0.42
C LYS A 192 20.75 9.34 -0.07
N ALA A 193 19.85 9.30 -1.05
CA ALA A 193 18.43 9.54 -0.80
C ALA A 193 17.80 8.41 0.01
N GLN A 194 18.18 7.15 -0.24
CA GLN A 194 17.75 6.01 0.56
C GLN A 194 18.26 6.09 2.00
N GLU A 195 19.54 6.48 2.19
CA GLU A 195 20.07 6.73 3.52
C GLU A 195 19.32 7.84 4.25
N LEU A 196 19.00 8.93 3.54
CA LEU A 196 18.25 10.06 4.11
C LEU A 196 16.83 9.63 4.54
N VAL A 197 16.13 8.88 3.73
CA VAL A 197 14.78 8.39 4.07
C VAL A 197 14.82 7.49 5.31
N ALA A 198 15.83 6.60 5.42
CA ALA A 198 16.00 5.77 6.60
C ALA A 198 16.28 6.61 7.86
N LYS A 199 17.19 7.60 7.77
CA LYS A 199 17.48 8.53 8.87
C LYS A 199 16.24 9.31 9.30
N ASN A 200 15.47 9.81 8.35
CA ASN A 200 14.23 10.55 8.64
C ASN A 200 13.20 9.67 9.36
N ALA A 201 13.07 8.41 8.97
CA ALA A 201 12.18 7.47 9.65
C ALA A 201 12.61 7.18 11.09
N LEU A 202 13.92 6.99 11.33
CA LEU A 202 14.49 6.81 12.67
C LEU A 202 14.27 8.05 13.54
N THR A 203 14.55 9.24 12.99
CA THR A 203 14.32 10.52 13.68
C THR A 203 12.85 10.73 14.03
N ALA A 204 11.94 10.42 13.10
CA ALA A 204 10.49 10.56 13.32
C ALA A 204 9.94 9.60 14.40
N GLY A 205 10.67 8.54 14.71
CA GLY A 205 10.34 7.56 15.74
C GLY A 205 11.15 7.70 17.03
N ASP A 206 12.08 8.66 17.09
CA ASP A 206 13.07 8.78 18.17
C ASP A 206 13.79 7.44 18.43
N ILE A 207 14.31 6.82 17.36
CA ILE A 207 14.94 5.50 17.39
C ILE A 207 16.46 5.63 17.29
N ASP A 208 17.17 5.07 18.26
CA ASP A 208 18.64 4.90 18.15
C ASP A 208 18.94 3.88 17.05
N PRO A 209 19.68 4.24 15.99
CA PRO A 209 20.03 3.32 14.90
C PRO A 209 20.69 2.02 15.38
N ARG A 210 21.42 2.07 16.51
CA ARG A 210 22.10 0.90 17.09
C ARG A 210 21.14 -0.11 17.74
N SER A 211 19.89 0.31 17.99
CA SER A 211 18.84 -0.56 18.53
C SER A 211 18.10 -1.35 17.44
N VAL A 212 18.37 -1.05 16.16
CA VAL A 212 17.75 -1.76 15.03
C VAL A 212 18.46 -3.10 14.85
N GLY A 213 17.76 -4.18 15.09
CA GLY A 213 18.31 -5.53 15.00
C GLY A 213 18.09 -6.21 13.66
N TYR A 214 17.02 -5.85 12.96
CA TYR A 214 16.64 -6.44 11.66
C TYR A 214 15.84 -5.46 10.82
#